data_09bfb2a31e153473ded68a44be7ed185
#
_entry.id   09bfb2a31e153473ded68a44be7ed185
#
_cell.length_a   1.000
_cell.length_b   1.000
_cell.length_c   1.000
_cell.angle_alpha   90.00
_cell.angle_beta   90.00
_cell.angle_gamma   90.00
#
_symmetry.space_group_name_H-M   'P 1'
#
loop_
_entity.id
_entity.type
_entity.pdbx_description
1 polymer ?
#
loop_
_entity_poly.entity_id
_entity_poly.type
_entity_poly.pdbx_seq_one_letter_code
_entity_poly.pdbx_strand_id
1 'polypeptide(L)'
;MKIWKTVLLLAFILGNIQSYAQLNSKELQKEQTTIISGLTGASKIGNNKVLKHRWDIQSRTIARNYLANWIEKTGLKIQEHPYTIKYSWFKKIKGTNIYSIIPATNSSDEYIILGAHFDSVKNSPGANDNATGCAMLYGLAKKVTALKTRNKNIIVVFFDQEEIGCVGSLAFAKFIKNKKYNVHSVHTIDQMGWDKDKDQNIEIELPTPTLKAIYEKHAKLLGVSALTTKVTSSDHRQFRASGFNAVGITEEYKNRDTTPHYHSSTDTFDTVNFEYLSFATGLVYNVIEELITK
;
A
#
# COMPACT_ATOMS: atom_id res chain seq x y z
N MET A 1 49.63 -6.95 -10.66
CA MET A 1 49.26 -5.63 -10.10
C MET A 1 47.94 -5.03 -10.62
N LYS A 2 47.53 -5.22 -11.88
CA LYS A 2 46.26 -4.69 -12.42
C LYS A 2 45.00 -5.37 -11.86
N ILE A 3 45.00 -6.70 -11.64
CA ILE A 3 43.83 -7.46 -11.20
C ILE A 3 43.40 -7.07 -9.77
N TRP A 4 44.34 -6.85 -8.85
CA TRP A 4 44.04 -6.44 -7.48
C TRP A 4 43.39 -5.06 -7.37
N LYS A 5 43.77 -4.12 -8.24
CA LYS A 5 43.14 -2.78 -8.28
C LYS A 5 41.69 -2.85 -8.74
N THR A 6 41.39 -3.75 -9.70
CA THR A 6 40.02 -3.92 -10.23
C THR A 6 39.10 -4.60 -9.18
N VAL A 7 39.61 -5.58 -8.43
CA VAL A 7 38.86 -6.25 -7.37
C VAL A 7 38.56 -5.30 -6.21
N LEU A 8 39.56 -4.48 -5.79
CA LEU A 8 39.37 -3.46 -4.76
C LEU A 8 38.37 -2.37 -5.17
N LEU A 9 38.39 -1.95 -6.44
CA LEU A 9 37.45 -0.96 -6.95
C LEU A 9 36.01 -1.49 -7.00
N LEU A 10 35.83 -2.74 -7.44
CA LEU A 10 34.55 -3.43 -7.46
C LEU A 10 33.98 -3.63 -6.02
N ALA A 11 34.82 -4.04 -5.07
CA ALA A 11 34.42 -4.19 -3.67
C ALA A 11 34.02 -2.84 -3.03
N PHE A 12 34.75 -1.75 -3.38
CA PHE A 12 34.42 -0.40 -2.89
C PHE A 12 33.12 0.12 -3.51
N ILE A 13 32.86 -0.14 -4.79
CA ILE A 13 31.62 0.24 -5.47
C ILE A 13 30.43 -0.55 -4.89
N LEU A 14 30.58 -1.87 -4.71
CA LEU A 14 29.54 -2.71 -4.13
C LEU A 14 29.24 -2.32 -2.67
N GLY A 15 30.28 -2.03 -1.87
CA GLY A 15 30.11 -1.55 -0.50
C GLY A 15 29.38 -0.21 -0.42
N ASN A 16 29.65 0.73 -1.33
CA ASN A 16 28.95 2.01 -1.40
C ASN A 16 27.49 1.85 -1.87
N ILE A 17 27.22 0.97 -2.83
CA ILE A 17 25.86 0.68 -3.31
C ILE A 17 25.03 0.06 -2.17
N GLN A 18 25.61 -0.89 -1.44
CA GLN A 18 24.93 -1.56 -0.32
C GLN A 18 24.66 -0.61 0.85
N SER A 19 25.60 0.27 1.19
CA SER A 19 25.41 1.29 2.22
C SER A 19 24.38 2.35 1.81
N TYR A 20 24.35 2.77 0.54
CA TYR A 20 23.35 3.69 0.01
C TYR A 20 21.94 3.11 -0.02
N ALA A 21 21.81 1.83 -0.43
CA ALA A 21 20.54 1.10 -0.38
C ALA A 21 20.02 0.95 1.06
N GLN A 22 20.90 0.67 2.02
CA GLN A 22 20.56 0.53 3.43
C GLN A 22 20.17 1.88 4.07
N LEU A 23 20.83 2.98 3.73
CA LEU A 23 20.46 4.32 4.18
C LEU A 23 19.07 4.71 3.65
N ASN A 24 18.79 4.47 2.36
CA ASN A 24 17.50 4.73 1.76
C ASN A 24 16.37 3.89 2.39
N SER A 25 16.64 2.64 2.79
CA SER A 25 15.66 1.80 3.46
C SER A 25 15.31 2.32 4.87
N LYS A 26 16.31 2.79 5.63
CA LYS A 26 16.11 3.37 6.96
C LYS A 26 15.35 4.69 6.92
N GLU A 27 15.63 5.53 5.93
CA GLU A 27 14.89 6.78 5.72
C GLU A 27 13.43 6.50 5.40
N LEU A 28 13.15 5.56 4.47
CA LEU A 28 11.80 5.15 4.14
C LEU A 28 11.06 4.58 5.34
N GLN A 29 11.69 3.71 6.12
CA GLN A 29 11.10 3.17 7.35
C GLN A 29 10.74 4.28 8.34
N LYS A 30 11.60 5.30 8.52
CA LYS A 30 11.32 6.47 9.36
C LYS A 30 10.10 7.26 8.87
N GLU A 31 9.98 7.44 7.55
CA GLU A 31 8.82 8.12 6.96
C GLU A 31 7.54 7.30 7.16
N GLN A 32 7.57 5.99 6.92
CA GLN A 32 6.45 5.08 7.17
C GLN A 32 6.02 5.11 8.65
N THR A 33 6.98 5.06 9.57
CA THR A 33 6.75 5.20 11.01
C THR A 33 6.07 6.53 11.35
N THR A 34 6.50 7.63 10.72
CA THR A 34 5.91 8.96 10.93
C THR A 34 4.48 9.03 10.39
N ILE A 35 4.21 8.41 9.23
CA ILE A 35 2.85 8.35 8.66
C ILE A 35 1.91 7.61 9.60
N ILE A 36 2.29 6.43 10.07
CA ILE A 36 1.48 5.62 10.99
C ILE A 36 1.27 6.36 12.31
N SER A 37 2.32 6.92 12.88
CA SER A 37 2.23 7.71 14.12
C SER A 37 1.21 8.85 14.02
N GLY A 38 1.17 9.55 12.89
CA GLY A 38 0.19 10.62 12.65
C GLY A 38 -1.24 10.09 12.46
N LEU A 39 -1.42 9.00 11.69
CA LEU A 39 -2.73 8.41 11.42
C LEU A 39 -3.38 7.77 12.65
N THR A 40 -2.59 7.33 13.62
CA THR A 40 -3.05 6.63 14.83
C THR A 40 -3.13 7.54 16.06
N GLY A 41 -2.74 8.80 15.92
CA GLY A 41 -2.72 9.77 17.03
C GLY A 41 -1.58 9.57 18.03
N ALA A 42 -0.62 8.70 17.75
CA ALA A 42 0.63 8.59 18.53
C ALA A 42 1.46 9.88 18.41
N SER A 43 1.33 10.60 17.30
CA SER A 43 1.85 11.96 17.15
C SER A 43 0.75 12.94 16.69
N LYS A 44 0.98 14.23 16.97
CA LYS A 44 0.12 15.30 16.48
C LYS A 44 0.40 15.56 14.98
N ILE A 45 -0.66 15.82 14.23
CA ILE A 45 -0.58 16.21 12.83
C ILE A 45 -1.22 17.60 12.64
N GLY A 46 -0.83 18.32 11.64
CA GLY A 46 -1.32 19.64 11.24
C GLY A 46 -2.12 20.39 12.34
N ASN A 47 -1.85 21.60 12.64
CA ASN A 47 -2.54 22.40 13.68
C ASN A 47 -2.76 21.66 15.02
N ASN A 48 -1.79 20.83 15.43
CA ASN A 48 -1.81 20.07 16.70
C ASN A 48 -2.99 19.07 16.85
N LYS A 49 -3.54 18.55 15.77
CA LYS A 49 -4.63 17.56 15.81
C LYS A 49 -4.12 16.18 16.17
N VAL A 50 -4.90 15.41 16.93
CA VAL A 50 -4.67 14.01 17.28
C VAL A 50 -5.80 13.17 16.69
N LEU A 51 -5.46 12.20 15.86
CA LEU A 51 -6.40 11.25 15.26
C LEU A 51 -6.53 10.02 16.16
N LYS A 52 -7.61 9.94 16.94
CA LYS A 52 -7.88 8.75 17.79
C LYS A 52 -8.53 7.59 17.00
N HIS A 53 -9.10 7.88 15.87
CA HIS A 53 -9.72 6.97 14.90
C HIS A 53 -9.91 7.71 13.58
N ARG A 54 -10.30 6.98 12.53
CA ARG A 54 -10.60 7.52 11.21
C ARG A 54 -11.99 7.08 10.72
N TRP A 55 -12.95 7.01 11.65
CA TRP A 55 -14.32 6.54 11.42
C TRP A 55 -15.27 7.62 10.90
N ASP A 56 -15.32 8.78 11.54
CA ASP A 56 -16.25 9.84 11.19
C ASP A 56 -15.72 10.72 10.05
N ILE A 57 -16.60 11.52 9.44
CA ILE A 57 -16.26 12.36 8.30
C ILE A 57 -15.16 13.37 8.61
N GLN A 58 -15.11 13.89 9.85
CA GLN A 58 -14.11 14.88 10.25
C GLN A 58 -12.72 14.23 10.36
N SER A 59 -12.63 13.11 11.06
CA SER A 59 -11.37 12.37 11.23
C SER A 59 -10.85 11.83 9.90
N ARG A 60 -11.73 11.29 9.02
CA ARG A 60 -11.33 10.88 7.67
C ARG A 60 -10.84 12.04 6.81
N THR A 61 -11.49 13.22 6.91
CA THR A 61 -11.01 14.41 6.18
C THR A 61 -9.62 14.84 6.64
N ILE A 62 -9.33 14.77 7.93
CA ILE A 62 -8.01 15.09 8.48
C ILE A 62 -6.97 14.07 7.98
N ALA A 63 -7.28 12.76 8.05
CA ALA A 63 -6.41 11.69 7.58
C ALA A 63 -6.13 11.82 6.09
N ARG A 64 -7.15 12.05 5.27
CA ARG A 64 -7.06 12.28 3.83
C ARG A 64 -6.08 13.41 3.50
N ASN A 65 -6.24 14.57 4.14
CA ASN A 65 -5.38 15.73 3.92
C ASN A 65 -3.93 15.45 4.39
N TYR A 66 -3.77 14.70 5.46
CA TYR A 66 -2.45 14.28 5.94
C TYR A 66 -1.74 13.36 4.94
N LEU A 67 -2.43 12.36 4.39
CA LEU A 67 -1.90 11.47 3.36
C LEU A 67 -1.62 12.22 2.05
N ALA A 68 -2.50 13.14 1.64
CA ALA A 68 -2.28 14.00 0.48
C ALA A 68 -0.95 14.74 0.58
N ASN A 69 -0.68 15.39 1.72
CA ASN A 69 0.58 16.10 1.97
C ASN A 69 1.81 15.19 1.89
N TRP A 70 1.69 13.92 2.30
CA TRP A 70 2.80 12.96 2.19
C TRP A 70 3.06 12.57 0.73
N ILE A 71 2.02 12.31 -0.05
CA ILE A 71 2.17 11.99 -1.48
C ILE A 71 2.73 13.18 -2.25
N GLU A 72 2.30 14.40 -1.95
CA GLU A 72 2.81 15.60 -2.61
C GLU A 72 4.31 15.84 -2.37
N LYS A 73 4.87 15.39 -1.25
CA LYS A 73 6.32 15.40 -1.01
C LYS A 73 7.11 14.54 -2.00
N THR A 74 6.47 13.57 -2.64
CA THR A 74 7.11 12.77 -3.71
C THR A 74 7.09 13.47 -5.08
N GLY A 75 6.54 14.69 -5.18
CA GLY A 75 6.38 15.45 -6.41
C GLY A 75 5.11 15.11 -7.18
N LEU A 76 4.26 14.23 -6.66
CA LEU A 76 3.00 13.83 -7.28
C LEU A 76 1.88 14.81 -6.94
N LYS A 77 0.95 15.01 -7.89
CA LYS A 77 -0.25 15.81 -7.67
C LYS A 77 -1.40 14.92 -7.20
N ILE A 78 -2.05 15.32 -6.11
CA ILE A 78 -3.24 14.67 -5.61
C ILE A 78 -4.46 15.09 -6.45
N GLN A 79 -5.30 14.10 -6.73
CA GLN A 79 -6.63 14.25 -7.31
C GLN A 79 -7.67 13.69 -6.34
N GLU A 80 -8.78 14.38 -6.19
CA GLU A 80 -9.91 13.89 -5.42
C GLU A 80 -10.89 13.13 -6.29
N HIS A 81 -11.43 12.04 -5.75
CA HIS A 81 -12.53 11.28 -6.33
C HIS A 81 -13.70 11.27 -5.34
N PRO A 82 -14.51 12.35 -5.28
CA PRO A 82 -15.73 12.35 -4.50
C PRO A 82 -16.76 11.40 -5.11
N TYR A 83 -17.47 10.66 -4.25
CA TYR A 83 -18.48 9.73 -4.71
C TYR A 83 -19.74 9.77 -3.87
N THR A 84 -20.83 9.25 -4.47
CA THR A 84 -22.09 8.98 -3.79
C THR A 84 -22.60 7.63 -4.24
N ILE A 85 -22.70 6.70 -3.30
CA ILE A 85 -23.25 5.36 -3.54
C ILE A 85 -24.62 5.23 -2.90
N LYS A 86 -25.57 4.70 -3.64
CA LYS A 86 -26.91 4.35 -3.12
C LYS A 86 -26.76 3.05 -2.30
N TYR A 87 -26.85 3.16 -0.97
CA TYR A 87 -26.71 2.03 -0.06
C TYR A 87 -28.05 1.29 0.14
N SER A 88 -29.13 2.04 0.20
CA SER A 88 -30.50 1.51 0.24
C SER A 88 -31.45 2.51 -0.44
N TRP A 89 -32.77 2.18 -0.45
CA TRP A 89 -33.77 3.07 -1.05
C TRP A 89 -33.72 4.51 -0.49
N PHE A 90 -33.42 4.64 0.83
CA PHE A 90 -33.42 5.93 1.52
C PHE A 90 -32.03 6.41 1.95
N LYS A 91 -30.98 5.58 1.82
CA LYS A 91 -29.66 5.92 2.35
C LYS A 91 -28.64 6.01 1.21
N LYS A 92 -27.98 7.17 1.15
CA LYS A 92 -26.81 7.41 0.29
C LYS A 92 -25.57 7.55 1.16
N ILE A 93 -24.49 6.90 0.77
CA ILE A 93 -23.16 7.05 1.40
C ILE A 93 -22.35 7.98 0.51
N LYS A 94 -21.74 9.00 1.13
CA LYS A 94 -20.84 9.95 0.46
C LYS A 94 -19.45 9.81 1.06
N GLY A 95 -18.44 9.82 0.21
CA GLY A 95 -17.03 9.77 0.61
C GLY A 95 -16.14 10.39 -0.46
N THR A 96 -14.84 10.39 -0.19
CA THR A 96 -13.86 10.93 -1.13
C THR A 96 -12.57 10.11 -1.05
N ASN A 97 -12.27 9.36 -2.11
CA ASN A 97 -10.94 8.78 -2.32
C ASN A 97 -9.98 9.88 -2.78
N ILE A 98 -8.70 9.71 -2.50
CA ILE A 98 -7.64 10.50 -3.12
C ILE A 98 -6.71 9.60 -3.92
N TYR A 99 -6.22 10.11 -5.05
CA TYR A 99 -5.31 9.35 -5.88
C TYR A 99 -4.30 10.24 -6.61
N SER A 100 -3.23 9.63 -7.05
CA SER A 100 -2.22 10.26 -7.92
C SER A 100 -1.88 9.34 -9.07
N ILE A 101 -1.40 9.90 -10.17
CA ILE A 101 -0.91 9.13 -11.32
C ILE A 101 0.59 9.38 -11.46
N ILE A 102 1.36 8.31 -11.45
CA ILE A 102 2.78 8.30 -11.82
C ILE A 102 2.82 7.91 -13.29
N PRO A 103 3.17 8.81 -14.19
CA PRO A 103 3.16 8.52 -15.62
C PRO A 103 4.26 7.52 -15.99
N ALA A 104 3.99 6.70 -16.98
CA ALA A 104 5.02 5.95 -17.67
C ALA A 104 6.10 6.90 -18.23
N THR A 105 7.35 6.45 -18.29
CA THR A 105 8.44 7.20 -18.94
C THR A 105 8.48 6.95 -20.45
N ASN A 106 7.96 5.79 -20.87
CA ASN A 106 7.72 5.44 -22.26
C ASN A 106 6.22 5.60 -22.56
N SER A 107 5.86 5.80 -23.83
CA SER A 107 4.45 5.87 -24.22
C SER A 107 3.71 4.60 -23.86
N SER A 108 2.66 4.72 -23.05
CA SER A 108 1.84 3.58 -22.62
C SER A 108 0.42 4.04 -22.25
N ASP A 109 -0.56 3.22 -22.61
CA ASP A 109 -1.95 3.36 -22.19
C ASP A 109 -2.33 2.36 -21.06
N GLU A 110 -1.38 1.50 -20.65
CA GLU A 110 -1.58 0.54 -19.57
C GLU A 110 -1.38 1.19 -18.19
N TYR A 111 -2.19 0.70 -17.23
CA TYR A 111 -2.16 1.17 -15.84
C TYR A 111 -2.04 -0.01 -14.86
N ILE A 112 -1.25 0.18 -13.81
CA ILE A 112 -1.31 -0.63 -12.59
C ILE A 112 -1.91 0.22 -11.49
N ILE A 113 -2.83 -0.34 -10.70
CA ILE A 113 -3.44 0.36 -9.56
C ILE A 113 -2.88 -0.22 -8.27
N LEU A 114 -2.36 0.65 -7.41
CA LEU A 114 -1.93 0.35 -6.06
C LEU A 114 -2.87 1.06 -5.10
N GLY A 115 -3.49 0.35 -4.16
CA GLY A 115 -4.49 0.94 -3.29
C GLY A 115 -4.44 0.43 -1.85
N ALA A 116 -4.87 1.28 -0.91
CA ALA A 116 -5.08 0.94 0.50
C ALA A 116 -6.19 1.82 1.06
N HIS A 117 -7.02 1.31 1.96
CA HIS A 117 -7.98 2.17 2.64
C HIS A 117 -7.35 2.95 3.78
N PHE A 118 -7.92 4.11 4.07
CA PHE A 118 -7.38 4.99 5.11
C PHE A 118 -8.33 5.22 6.29
N ASP A 119 -9.57 4.76 6.21
CA ASP A 119 -10.49 4.78 7.34
C ASP A 119 -10.13 3.68 8.36
N SER A 120 -10.77 3.70 9.52
CA SER A 120 -10.69 2.67 10.55
C SER A 120 -12.06 2.46 11.17
N VAL A 121 -12.29 1.34 11.85
CA VAL A 121 -13.51 1.15 12.61
C VAL A 121 -13.64 2.15 13.75
N LYS A 122 -14.85 2.33 14.25
CA LYS A 122 -15.13 3.20 15.37
C LYS A 122 -14.34 2.78 16.62
N ASN A 123 -13.69 3.74 17.26
CA ASN A 123 -12.89 3.55 18.48
C ASN A 123 -11.58 2.75 18.30
N SER A 124 -11.15 2.48 17.07
CA SER A 124 -9.83 1.91 16.78
C SER A 124 -8.90 2.98 16.24
N PRO A 125 -7.67 3.10 16.74
CA PRO A 125 -6.63 3.89 16.07
C PRO A 125 -6.29 3.38 14.68
N GLY A 126 -6.49 2.06 14.41
CA GLY A 126 -6.30 1.46 13.11
C GLY A 126 -4.85 1.50 12.66
N ALA A 127 -3.92 1.07 13.51
CA ALA A 127 -2.50 1.14 13.20
C ALA A 127 -2.12 0.08 12.16
N ASN A 128 -2.46 -1.17 12.44
CA ASN A 128 -2.31 -2.25 11.49
C ASN A 128 -3.40 -2.18 10.42
N ASP A 129 -4.63 -1.94 10.82
CA ASP A 129 -5.80 -1.84 9.95
C ASP A 129 -6.30 -0.38 9.80
N ASN A 130 -5.87 0.43 8.79
CA ASN A 130 -4.91 0.10 7.76
C ASN A 130 -3.92 1.27 7.56
N ALA A 131 -3.38 1.83 8.68
CA ALA A 131 -2.34 2.85 8.55
C ALA A 131 -1.03 2.25 7.99
N THR A 132 -0.78 0.94 8.22
CA THR A 132 0.36 0.22 7.63
C THR A 132 0.26 0.14 6.12
N GLY A 133 -0.91 -0.23 5.57
CA GLY A 133 -1.14 -0.23 4.13
C GLY A 133 -0.99 1.15 3.51
N CYS A 134 -1.47 2.20 4.19
CA CYS A 134 -1.26 3.59 3.75
C CYS A 134 0.23 3.96 3.70
N ALA A 135 0.99 3.62 4.73
CA ALA A 135 2.43 3.90 4.80
C ALA A 135 3.22 3.09 3.76
N MET A 136 2.83 1.83 3.52
CA MET A 136 3.40 1.00 2.47
C MET A 136 3.13 1.58 1.09
N LEU A 137 1.90 2.03 0.83
CA LEU A 137 1.50 2.65 -0.43
C LEU A 137 2.32 3.92 -0.72
N TYR A 138 2.57 4.76 0.31
CA TYR A 138 3.50 5.88 0.21
C TYR A 138 4.91 5.43 -0.18
N GLY A 139 5.43 4.38 0.47
CA GLY A 139 6.75 3.84 0.19
C GLY A 139 6.89 3.33 -1.26
N LEU A 140 5.88 2.63 -1.75
CA LEU A 140 5.80 2.18 -3.13
C LEU A 140 5.78 3.37 -4.11
N ALA A 141 4.94 4.38 -3.84
CA ALA A 141 4.86 5.58 -4.66
C ALA A 141 6.21 6.30 -4.75
N LYS A 142 6.91 6.50 -3.62
CA LYS A 142 8.24 7.12 -3.55
C LYS A 142 9.26 6.34 -4.38
N LYS A 143 9.32 5.01 -4.22
CA LYS A 143 10.27 4.15 -4.94
C LYS A 143 9.98 4.10 -6.44
N VAL A 144 8.72 3.96 -6.83
CA VAL A 144 8.31 3.91 -8.25
C VAL A 144 8.57 5.25 -8.94
N THR A 145 8.31 6.38 -8.28
CA THR A 145 8.59 7.71 -8.84
C THR A 145 10.07 7.91 -9.13
N ALA A 146 10.96 7.32 -8.33
CA ALA A 146 12.40 7.40 -8.50
C ALA A 146 12.95 6.53 -9.64
N LEU A 147 12.18 5.59 -10.19
CA LEU A 147 12.61 4.73 -11.30
C LEU A 147 12.85 5.55 -12.57
N LYS A 148 13.95 5.28 -13.25
CA LYS A 148 14.29 5.91 -14.54
C LYS A 148 13.41 5.44 -15.70
N THR A 149 12.96 4.18 -15.66
CA THR A 149 12.17 3.57 -16.74
C THR A 149 10.89 2.97 -16.17
N ARG A 150 9.77 3.35 -16.74
CA ARG A 150 8.44 2.81 -16.48
C ARG A 150 7.69 2.64 -17.80
N ASN A 151 7.26 1.41 -18.10
CA ASN A 151 6.52 1.07 -19.31
C ASN A 151 5.00 1.05 -19.08
N LYS A 152 4.54 1.30 -17.85
CA LYS A 152 3.14 1.42 -17.47
C LYS A 152 2.93 2.60 -16.53
N ASN A 153 1.75 3.22 -16.63
CA ASN A 153 1.31 4.23 -15.68
C ASN A 153 0.91 3.56 -14.36
N ILE A 154 1.11 4.25 -13.24
CA ILE A 154 0.70 3.76 -11.93
C ILE A 154 -0.34 4.71 -11.35
N ILE A 155 -1.47 4.17 -10.90
CA ILE A 155 -2.42 4.90 -10.06
C ILE A 155 -2.18 4.47 -8.62
N VAL A 156 -1.85 5.43 -7.77
CA VAL A 156 -1.76 5.26 -6.31
C VAL A 156 -3.05 5.82 -5.73
N VAL A 157 -3.85 5.03 -5.02
CA VAL A 157 -5.15 5.45 -4.51
C VAL A 157 -5.35 5.07 -3.04
N PHE A 158 -5.84 6.02 -2.24
CA PHE A 158 -6.29 5.79 -0.87
C PHE A 158 -7.82 5.76 -0.86
N PHE A 159 -8.39 4.62 -0.45
CA PHE A 159 -9.83 4.41 -0.42
C PHE A 159 -10.44 4.91 0.88
N ASP A 160 -11.60 5.57 0.78
CA ASP A 160 -12.42 5.99 1.91
C ASP A 160 -13.52 4.96 2.16
N GLN A 161 -13.82 4.67 3.42
CA GLN A 161 -14.97 3.84 3.82
C GLN A 161 -14.89 2.36 3.37
N GLU A 162 -13.74 1.73 3.55
CA GLU A 162 -13.60 0.28 3.45
C GLU A 162 -14.42 -0.41 4.53
N GLU A 163 -14.30 0.08 5.77
CA GLU A 163 -14.85 -0.48 7.03
C GLU A 163 -16.39 -0.55 7.10
N ILE A 164 -17.06 0.01 6.14
CA ILE A 164 -18.53 -0.09 6.01
C ILE A 164 -18.93 -0.82 4.72
N GLY A 165 -18.02 -1.64 4.17
CA GLY A 165 -18.27 -2.54 3.04
C GLY A 165 -17.55 -2.15 1.74
N CYS A 166 -16.31 -1.72 1.82
CA CYS A 166 -15.44 -1.42 0.67
C CYS A 166 -16.08 -0.40 -0.29
N VAL A 167 -16.73 0.64 0.26
CA VAL A 167 -17.54 1.58 -0.54
C VAL A 167 -16.66 2.44 -1.43
N GLY A 168 -15.50 2.87 -0.93
CA GLY A 168 -14.55 3.68 -1.68
C GLY A 168 -13.95 2.96 -2.86
N SER A 169 -13.47 1.73 -2.67
CA SER A 169 -12.93 0.90 -3.76
C SER A 169 -13.99 0.51 -4.77
N LEU A 170 -15.25 0.23 -4.35
CA LEU A 170 -16.37 0.04 -5.27
C LEU A 170 -16.60 1.26 -6.16
N ALA A 171 -16.62 2.45 -5.55
CA ALA A 171 -16.79 3.70 -6.28
C ALA A 171 -15.63 3.94 -7.26
N PHE A 172 -14.40 3.67 -6.83
CA PHE A 172 -13.21 3.86 -7.66
C PHE A 172 -13.12 2.84 -8.80
N ALA A 173 -13.45 1.57 -8.56
CA ALA A 173 -13.52 0.56 -9.62
C ALA A 173 -14.53 0.94 -10.72
N LYS A 174 -15.70 1.46 -10.33
CA LYS A 174 -16.69 2.01 -11.28
C LYS A 174 -16.14 3.21 -12.05
N PHE A 175 -15.45 4.12 -11.37
CA PHE A 175 -14.84 5.31 -12.00
C PHE A 175 -13.81 4.88 -13.05
N ILE A 176 -12.89 3.99 -12.73
CA ILE A 176 -11.87 3.46 -13.63
C ILE A 176 -12.51 2.78 -14.85
N LYS A 177 -13.53 1.95 -14.62
CA LYS A 177 -14.28 1.28 -15.70
C LYS A 177 -14.98 2.26 -16.63
N ASN A 178 -15.66 3.27 -16.08
CA ASN A 178 -16.37 4.29 -16.85
C ASN A 178 -15.42 5.18 -17.66
N LYS A 179 -14.22 5.44 -17.13
CA LYS A 179 -13.16 6.18 -17.83
C LYS A 179 -12.41 5.31 -18.85
N LYS A 180 -12.71 4.00 -18.91
CA LYS A 180 -12.09 3.03 -19.83
C LYS A 180 -10.57 2.96 -19.72
N TYR A 181 -10.05 3.08 -18.49
CA TYR A 181 -8.62 2.86 -18.27
C TYR A 181 -8.23 1.41 -18.65
N ASN A 182 -7.14 1.26 -19.40
CA ASN A 182 -6.56 -0.03 -19.74
C ASN A 182 -5.75 -0.57 -18.53
N VAL A 183 -6.42 -1.24 -17.60
CA VAL A 183 -5.82 -1.69 -16.34
C VAL A 183 -5.21 -3.08 -16.50
N HIS A 184 -3.89 -3.16 -16.39
CA HIS A 184 -3.13 -4.42 -16.37
C HIS A 184 -3.41 -5.23 -15.10
N SER A 185 -3.29 -4.59 -13.94
CA SER A 185 -3.52 -5.24 -12.64
C SER A 185 -3.83 -4.24 -11.54
N VAL A 186 -4.46 -4.74 -10.46
CA VAL A 186 -4.79 -4.00 -9.25
C VAL A 186 -4.22 -4.73 -8.03
N HIS A 187 -3.54 -4.03 -7.16
CA HIS A 187 -2.90 -4.53 -5.97
C HIS A 187 -3.41 -3.69 -4.79
N THR A 188 -4.21 -4.28 -3.91
CA THR A 188 -4.68 -3.61 -2.70
C THR A 188 -3.94 -4.14 -1.48
N ILE A 189 -3.61 -3.26 -0.56
CA ILE A 189 -2.77 -3.55 0.61
C ILE A 189 -3.60 -3.34 1.86
N ASP A 190 -3.60 -4.35 2.72
CA ASP A 190 -4.38 -4.31 3.94
C ASP A 190 -3.65 -5.08 5.05
N GLN A 191 -3.48 -4.46 6.23
CA GLN A 191 -2.83 -5.07 7.39
C GLN A 191 -1.43 -5.63 7.10
N MET A 192 -0.41 -4.81 7.19
CA MET A 192 1.00 -5.17 6.91
C MET A 192 1.94 -4.87 8.08
N GLY A 193 1.46 -5.03 9.30
CA GLY A 193 2.22 -4.65 10.50
C GLY A 193 2.41 -5.73 11.54
N TRP A 194 2.09 -6.99 11.26
CA TRP A 194 2.23 -8.09 12.20
C TRP A 194 3.01 -9.25 11.62
N ASP A 195 3.92 -9.82 12.38
CA ASP A 195 4.77 -10.96 12.04
C ASP A 195 5.37 -11.48 13.37
N LYS A 196 4.60 -12.30 14.08
CA LYS A 196 4.93 -12.77 15.43
C LYS A 196 5.95 -13.89 15.39
N ASP A 197 5.84 -14.78 14.42
CA ASP A 197 6.74 -15.93 14.27
C ASP A 197 8.03 -15.57 13.52
N LYS A 198 8.12 -14.36 12.95
CA LYS A 198 9.29 -13.76 12.30
C LYS A 198 9.75 -14.49 11.04
N ASP A 199 8.85 -15.13 10.34
CA ASP A 199 9.14 -15.80 9.08
C ASP A 199 9.03 -14.86 7.85
N GLN A 200 8.47 -13.65 8.05
CA GLN A 200 8.31 -12.59 7.05
C GLN A 200 7.45 -12.99 5.83
N ASN A 201 6.64 -14.01 5.98
CA ASN A 201 5.70 -14.40 4.95
C ASN A 201 4.62 -13.33 4.73
N ILE A 202 4.05 -13.32 3.54
CA ILE A 202 2.87 -12.52 3.20
C ILE A 202 1.76 -13.41 2.67
N GLU A 203 0.53 -12.93 2.73
CA GLU A 203 -0.58 -13.55 2.02
C GLU A 203 -1.00 -12.71 0.82
N ILE A 204 -1.42 -13.45 -0.24
CA ILE A 204 -2.03 -12.89 -1.43
C ILE A 204 -3.44 -13.45 -1.59
N GLU A 205 -4.40 -12.54 -1.58
CA GLU A 205 -5.82 -12.86 -1.55
C GLU A 205 -6.39 -12.91 -2.95
N LEU A 206 -7.03 -14.04 -3.30
CA LEU A 206 -7.66 -14.27 -4.60
C LEU A 206 -6.78 -13.88 -5.83
N PRO A 207 -5.49 -14.18 -5.86
CA PRO A 207 -4.67 -13.84 -7.01
C PRO A 207 -5.13 -14.60 -8.27
N THR A 208 -4.97 -13.97 -9.43
CA THR A 208 -4.98 -14.71 -10.69
C THR A 208 -3.71 -15.56 -10.81
N PRO A 209 -3.66 -16.58 -11.69
CA PRO A 209 -2.45 -17.40 -11.84
C PRO A 209 -1.19 -16.57 -12.16
N THR A 210 -1.31 -15.52 -12.95
CA THR A 210 -0.20 -14.61 -13.30
C THR A 210 0.28 -13.81 -12.10
N LEU A 211 -0.63 -13.22 -11.33
CA LEU A 211 -0.27 -12.46 -10.13
C LEU A 211 0.28 -13.37 -9.04
N LYS A 212 -0.29 -14.58 -8.87
CA LYS A 212 0.26 -15.59 -7.97
C LYS A 212 1.72 -15.91 -8.31
N ALA A 213 1.99 -16.24 -9.56
CA ALA A 213 3.32 -16.65 -9.99
C ALA A 213 4.39 -15.58 -9.77
N ILE A 214 4.07 -14.30 -10.02
CA ILE A 214 5.03 -13.21 -9.81
C ILE A 214 5.30 -12.94 -8.33
N TYR A 215 4.27 -12.97 -7.47
CA TYR A 215 4.45 -12.83 -6.02
C TYR A 215 5.25 -13.99 -5.43
N GLU A 216 4.91 -15.24 -5.76
CA GLU A 216 5.66 -16.43 -5.32
C GLU A 216 7.13 -16.40 -5.79
N LYS A 217 7.38 -15.93 -7.00
CA LYS A 217 8.74 -15.75 -7.54
C LYS A 217 9.56 -14.79 -6.66
N HIS A 218 9.03 -13.60 -6.39
CA HIS A 218 9.76 -12.58 -5.63
C HIS A 218 9.89 -12.96 -4.14
N ALA A 219 8.88 -13.57 -3.54
CA ALA A 219 8.97 -14.12 -2.19
C ALA A 219 10.09 -15.18 -2.10
N LYS A 220 10.11 -16.13 -3.01
CA LYS A 220 11.15 -17.16 -3.08
C LYS A 220 12.57 -16.58 -3.24
N LEU A 221 12.73 -15.53 -4.03
CA LEU A 221 14.03 -14.85 -4.19
C LEU A 221 14.53 -14.21 -2.88
N LEU A 222 13.61 -13.85 -1.99
CA LEU A 222 13.91 -13.30 -0.65
C LEU A 222 13.94 -14.36 0.45
N GLY A 223 13.71 -15.64 0.11
CA GLY A 223 13.73 -16.75 1.06
C GLY A 223 12.48 -16.90 1.91
N VAL A 224 11.37 -16.26 1.52
CA VAL A 224 10.07 -16.29 2.21
C VAL A 224 8.96 -16.84 1.30
N SER A 225 7.73 -16.91 1.81
CA SER A 225 6.56 -17.39 1.08
C SER A 225 5.55 -16.28 0.83
N ALA A 226 4.89 -16.34 -0.33
CA ALA A 226 3.64 -15.63 -0.60
C ALA A 226 2.50 -16.67 -0.61
N LEU A 227 1.78 -16.77 0.50
CA LEU A 227 0.72 -17.75 0.71
C LEU A 227 -0.55 -17.30 -0.02
N THR A 228 -1.28 -18.25 -0.61
CA THR A 228 -2.52 -17.92 -1.33
C THR A 228 -3.73 -18.20 -0.45
N THR A 229 -4.64 -17.23 -0.35
CA THR A 229 -5.92 -17.36 0.35
C THR A 229 -7.11 -17.05 -0.53
N LYS A 230 -8.31 -17.38 -0.04
CA LYS A 230 -9.59 -17.12 -0.71
C LYS A 230 -10.39 -16.03 0.02
N VAL A 231 -9.72 -15.15 0.76
CA VAL A 231 -10.37 -14.04 1.47
C VAL A 231 -11.00 -13.09 0.47
N THR A 232 -12.21 -12.63 0.77
CA THR A 232 -13.02 -11.76 -0.10
C THR A 232 -13.54 -10.53 0.63
N SER A 233 -12.95 -10.17 1.74
CA SER A 233 -13.48 -9.14 2.65
C SER A 233 -12.78 -7.80 2.61
N SER A 234 -11.91 -7.54 1.62
CA SER A 234 -11.20 -6.26 1.46
C SER A 234 -11.36 -5.66 0.05
N ASP A 235 -10.72 -4.56 -0.22
CA ASP A 235 -10.86 -3.69 -1.40
C ASP A 235 -10.65 -4.41 -2.74
N HIS A 236 -9.76 -5.41 -2.82
CA HIS A 236 -9.50 -6.19 -4.05
C HIS A 236 -10.77 -6.84 -4.60
N ARG A 237 -11.72 -7.22 -3.72
CA ARG A 237 -13.01 -7.81 -4.10
C ARG A 237 -13.78 -6.93 -5.07
N GLN A 238 -13.81 -5.62 -4.82
CA GLN A 238 -14.62 -4.70 -5.64
C GLN A 238 -14.07 -4.57 -7.06
N PHE A 239 -12.76 -4.61 -7.21
CA PHE A 239 -12.11 -4.62 -8.52
C PHE A 239 -12.32 -5.93 -9.24
N ARG A 240 -12.19 -7.07 -8.55
CA ARG A 240 -12.50 -8.39 -9.13
C ARG A 240 -13.95 -8.50 -9.59
N ALA A 241 -14.90 -8.06 -8.76
CA ALA A 241 -16.32 -8.01 -9.13
C ALA A 241 -16.60 -7.08 -10.32
N SER A 242 -15.74 -6.09 -10.56
CA SER A 242 -15.81 -5.19 -11.71
C SER A 242 -15.12 -5.74 -12.96
N GLY A 243 -14.48 -6.94 -12.87
CA GLY A 243 -13.81 -7.63 -13.98
C GLY A 243 -12.31 -7.31 -14.12
N PHE A 244 -11.69 -6.65 -13.15
CA PHE A 244 -10.25 -6.37 -13.17
C PHE A 244 -9.42 -7.55 -12.64
N ASN A 245 -8.19 -7.67 -13.13
CA ASN A 245 -7.15 -8.56 -12.60
C ASN A 245 -6.62 -7.99 -11.27
N ALA A 246 -7.20 -8.39 -10.13
CA ALA A 246 -6.90 -7.81 -8.83
C ALA A 246 -6.47 -8.86 -7.80
N VAL A 247 -5.62 -8.45 -6.86
CA VAL A 247 -5.11 -9.22 -5.73
C VAL A 247 -5.09 -8.35 -4.47
N GLY A 248 -5.48 -8.92 -3.32
CA GLY A 248 -5.20 -8.35 -1.99
C GLY A 248 -3.83 -8.82 -1.49
N ILE A 249 -3.16 -8.00 -0.72
CA ILE A 249 -1.87 -8.26 -0.11
C ILE A 249 -2.00 -7.95 1.37
N THR A 250 -1.70 -8.93 2.21
CA THR A 250 -1.84 -8.80 3.66
C THR A 250 -0.75 -9.56 4.41
N GLU A 251 -0.63 -9.32 5.70
CA GLU A 251 0.15 -10.15 6.62
C GLU A 251 -0.38 -11.58 6.67
N GLU A 252 0.36 -12.49 7.28
CA GLU A 252 0.03 -13.90 7.28
C GLU A 252 -1.21 -14.22 8.13
N TYR A 253 -2.30 -14.56 7.47
CA TYR A 253 -3.59 -14.88 8.07
C TYR A 253 -3.80 -16.39 8.22
N LYS A 254 -3.30 -17.15 7.24
CA LYS A 254 -3.59 -18.58 7.06
C LYS A 254 -3.03 -19.45 8.18
N ASN A 255 -1.85 -19.13 8.69
CA ASN A 255 -1.19 -19.86 9.77
C ASN A 255 -1.51 -19.31 11.16
N ARG A 256 -2.51 -18.41 11.24
CA ARG A 256 -2.93 -17.72 12.45
C ARG A 256 -1.85 -16.79 13.04
N ASP A 257 -0.98 -16.29 12.20
CA ASP A 257 -0.05 -15.22 12.55
C ASP A 257 -0.57 -13.85 12.11
N THR A 258 -1.84 -13.59 12.40
CA THR A 258 -2.46 -12.28 12.22
C THR A 258 -2.55 -11.52 13.53
N THR A 259 -2.66 -10.21 13.43
CA THR A 259 -2.77 -9.34 14.61
C THR A 259 -3.94 -9.72 15.51
N PRO A 260 -3.73 -9.86 16.84
CA PRO A 260 -4.82 -10.05 17.79
C PRO A 260 -5.59 -8.74 18.07
N HIS A 261 -5.17 -7.62 17.48
CA HIS A 261 -5.71 -6.28 17.72
C HIS A 261 -6.74 -5.84 16.67
N TYR A 262 -7.05 -6.70 15.69
CA TYR A 262 -8.00 -6.42 14.61
C TYR A 262 -9.32 -5.83 15.10
N HIS A 263 -9.76 -4.72 14.51
CA HIS A 263 -10.98 -3.98 14.85
C HIS A 263 -11.10 -3.59 16.33
N SER A 264 -9.99 -3.39 17.01
CA SER A 264 -9.93 -3.14 18.46
C SER A 264 -9.32 -1.78 18.78
N SER A 265 -9.66 -1.24 19.95
CA SER A 265 -9.00 -0.04 20.52
C SER A 265 -7.53 -0.27 20.86
N THR A 266 -7.08 -1.52 20.84
CA THR A 266 -5.69 -1.91 21.05
C THR A 266 -4.87 -2.02 19.76
N ASP A 267 -5.46 -1.77 18.58
CA ASP A 267 -4.74 -1.61 17.32
C ASP A 267 -4.03 -0.25 17.28
N THR A 268 -2.93 -0.17 18.02
CA THR A 268 -2.18 1.06 18.30
C THR A 268 -0.83 1.07 17.62
N PHE A 269 -0.22 2.25 17.53
CA PHE A 269 1.11 2.45 16.96
C PHE A 269 2.17 1.46 17.50
N ASP A 270 2.13 1.18 18.80
CA ASP A 270 3.14 0.36 19.48
C ASP A 270 3.02 -1.14 19.15
N THR A 271 1.93 -1.58 18.51
CA THR A 271 1.72 -2.97 18.09
C THR A 271 2.29 -3.28 16.70
N VAL A 272 2.72 -2.25 15.97
CA VAL A 272 3.21 -2.40 14.59
C VAL A 272 4.65 -2.92 14.54
N ASN A 273 4.87 -3.98 13.78
CA ASN A 273 6.22 -4.46 13.42
C ASN A 273 6.75 -3.67 12.20
N PHE A 274 7.51 -2.61 12.47
CA PHE A 274 8.08 -1.75 11.43
C PHE A 274 9.17 -2.42 10.58
N GLU A 275 9.82 -3.45 11.10
CA GLU A 275 10.82 -4.22 10.32
C GLU A 275 10.11 -5.06 9.27
N TYR A 276 9.03 -5.76 9.67
CA TYR A 276 8.18 -6.51 8.75
C TYR A 276 7.55 -5.59 7.68
N LEU A 277 6.96 -4.46 8.07
CA LEU A 277 6.41 -3.48 7.14
C LEU A 277 7.45 -3.02 6.09
N SER A 278 8.67 -2.74 6.53
CA SER A 278 9.76 -2.33 5.65
C SER A 278 10.16 -3.45 4.68
N PHE A 279 10.26 -4.68 5.17
CA PHE A 279 10.55 -5.87 4.37
C PHE A 279 9.45 -6.12 3.33
N ALA A 280 8.19 -6.16 3.76
CA ALA A 280 7.04 -6.38 2.88
C ALA A 280 6.91 -5.28 1.83
N THR A 281 7.19 -4.01 2.19
CA THR A 281 7.28 -2.91 1.21
C THR A 281 8.32 -3.20 0.13
N GLY A 282 9.48 -3.74 0.50
CA GLY A 282 10.54 -4.14 -0.42
C GLY A 282 10.12 -5.28 -1.35
N LEU A 283 9.48 -6.31 -0.81
CA LEU A 283 8.97 -7.46 -1.57
C LEU A 283 7.94 -7.00 -2.63
N VAL A 284 6.92 -6.25 -2.20
CA VAL A 284 5.88 -5.77 -3.12
C VAL A 284 6.46 -4.80 -4.15
N TYR A 285 7.41 -3.94 -3.75
CA TYR A 285 8.11 -3.08 -4.70
C TYR A 285 8.80 -3.89 -5.81
N ASN A 286 9.51 -4.98 -5.49
CA ASN A 286 10.17 -5.81 -6.48
C ASN A 286 9.16 -6.42 -7.49
N VAL A 287 7.98 -6.83 -7.01
CA VAL A 287 6.90 -7.29 -7.89
C VAL A 287 6.43 -6.17 -8.82
N ILE A 288 6.16 -4.99 -8.27
CA ILE A 288 5.67 -3.84 -9.06
C ILE A 288 6.75 -3.37 -10.04
N GLU A 289 8.01 -3.27 -9.63
CA GLU A 289 9.13 -2.90 -10.50
C GLU A 289 9.22 -3.84 -11.72
N GLU A 290 9.14 -5.16 -11.52
CA GLU A 290 9.13 -6.11 -12.65
C GLU A 290 7.94 -5.88 -13.58
N LEU A 291 6.74 -5.65 -13.04
CA LEU A 291 5.53 -5.41 -13.84
C LEU A 291 5.57 -4.14 -14.66
N ILE A 292 6.25 -3.10 -14.17
CA ILE A 292 6.29 -1.78 -14.83
C ILE A 292 7.52 -1.58 -15.72
N THR A 293 8.54 -2.39 -15.58
CA THR A 293 9.78 -2.28 -16.39
C THR A 293 9.81 -3.25 -17.58
N LYS A 294 8.98 -4.27 -17.53
CA LYS A 294 8.72 -5.21 -18.64
C LYS A 294 7.51 -4.77 -19.46
#